data_998b4427e1cb9b434fe521dbf1aa0aaa
#
_entry.id   998b4427e1cb9b434fe521dbf1aa0aaa
#
_cell.length_a   1.000
_cell.length_b   1.000
_cell.length_c   1.000
_cell.angle_alpha   90.00
_cell.angle_beta   90.00
_cell.angle_gamma   90.00
#
_symmetry.space_group_name_H-M   'P 1'
#
loop_
_entity.id
_entity.type
_entity.pdbx_description
1 polymer ?
#
loop_
_entity_poly.entity_id
_entity_poly.type
_entity_poly.pdbx_seq_one_letter_code
_entity_poly.pdbx_strand_id
1 'polypeptide(L)'
;SRGLGDVYKRQPESTGTGRFGKWLENLNDWNLSRSRYWGTPLPIRRTEGGTGELCIESVEELYNEIEKSVAAGFMKSNPYKDRGFVPGEYTEENYDKIDLHRPYVDDIILVSKDGQPMKRESDLIDVWFDSGAMPYAQIHYPFENKELLDSRQVYPADFIAEGVDQTRGWFFTLHAIATMVFDSVSYKAVISNGLVLDKNGNKMSKRLNNAVDPFTTIEKYGSDPLRW
;
A
#
# COMPACT_ATOMS: atom_id res chain seq x y z
N SER A 1 -12.84 13.70 9.60
CA SER A 1 -14.32 13.57 9.59
C SER A 1 -15.01 14.06 8.31
N ARG A 2 -14.39 14.91 7.48
CA ARG A 2 -14.98 15.39 6.22
C ARG A 2 -15.22 14.28 5.21
N GLY A 3 -14.34 13.30 5.11
CA GLY A 3 -14.40 12.27 4.07
C GLY A 3 -15.62 11.34 4.08
N LEU A 4 -16.29 11.15 5.22
CA LEU A 4 -17.48 10.27 5.27
C LEU A 4 -18.72 10.90 4.61
N GLY A 5 -18.81 12.24 4.59
CA GLY A 5 -19.92 12.95 3.95
C GLY A 5 -19.91 12.85 2.43
N ASP A 6 -18.73 12.64 1.84
CA ASP A 6 -18.50 12.79 0.39
C ASP A 6 -18.66 11.50 -0.41
N VAL A 7 -18.87 10.35 0.25
CA VAL A 7 -19.25 9.10 -0.43
C VAL A 7 -20.74 9.14 -0.77
N TYR A 8 -21.06 9.26 -2.03
CA TYR A 8 -22.42 9.49 -2.51
C TYR A 8 -23.37 8.30 -2.33
N LYS A 9 -22.87 7.07 -2.36
CA LYS A 9 -23.68 5.86 -2.25
C LYS A 9 -22.98 4.78 -1.46
N ARG A 10 -23.62 4.34 -0.38
CA ARG A 10 -23.17 3.25 0.49
C ARG A 10 -24.25 2.20 0.58
N GLN A 11 -23.90 0.92 0.35
CA GLN A 11 -24.85 -0.16 0.49
C GLN A 11 -24.21 -1.37 1.20
N PRO A 12 -24.84 -1.88 2.26
CA PRO A 12 -26.03 -1.30 2.89
C PRO A 12 -25.71 -0.01 3.68
N GLU A 13 -26.64 0.92 3.75
CA GLU A 13 -26.48 2.19 4.46
C GLU A 13 -26.06 2.00 5.93
N SER A 14 -26.59 0.98 6.58
CA SER A 14 -26.26 0.60 7.96
C SER A 14 -24.78 0.25 8.17
N THR A 15 -24.09 -0.24 7.14
CA THR A 15 -22.63 -0.47 7.20
C THR A 15 -21.89 0.87 7.19
N GLY A 16 -22.32 1.82 6.37
CA GLY A 16 -21.72 3.15 6.28
C GLY A 16 -21.88 3.96 7.56
N THR A 17 -23.10 4.09 8.09
CA THR A 17 -23.40 4.85 9.31
C THR A 17 -23.07 4.10 10.59
N GLY A 18 -23.12 2.77 10.56
CA GLY A 18 -22.84 1.92 11.71
C GLY A 18 -21.38 1.47 11.76
N ARG A 19 -21.07 0.33 11.15
CA ARG A 19 -19.77 -0.34 11.30
C ARG A 19 -18.59 0.50 10.82
N PHE A 20 -18.67 1.12 9.66
CA PHE A 20 -17.59 1.92 9.11
C PHE A 20 -17.53 3.32 9.75
N GLY A 21 -18.69 4.01 9.87
CA GLY A 21 -18.76 5.31 10.50
C GLY A 21 -18.24 5.31 11.93
N LYS A 22 -18.73 4.38 12.75
CA LYS A 22 -18.27 4.24 14.14
C LYS A 22 -16.78 3.88 14.26
N TRP A 23 -16.25 3.14 13.30
CA TRP A 23 -14.81 2.85 13.24
C TRP A 23 -14.00 4.12 13.00
N LEU A 24 -14.42 4.96 12.05
CA LEU A 24 -13.74 6.22 11.73
C LEU A 24 -13.89 7.27 12.84
N GLU A 25 -15.03 7.31 13.54
CA GLU A 25 -15.24 8.20 14.70
C GLU A 25 -14.32 7.87 15.88
N ASN A 26 -13.99 6.59 16.06
CA ASN A 26 -13.16 6.09 17.16
C ASN A 26 -11.78 5.61 16.66
N LEU A 27 -11.28 6.22 15.60
CA LEU A 27 -10.04 5.81 14.97
C LEU A 27 -8.85 6.04 15.90
N ASN A 28 -8.04 5.00 16.10
CA ASN A 28 -6.73 5.08 16.71
C ASN A 28 -5.65 5.25 15.63
N ASP A 29 -4.42 5.56 16.06
CA ASP A 29 -3.28 5.68 15.18
C ASP A 29 -3.06 4.40 14.35
N TRP A 30 -2.80 4.59 13.07
CA TRP A 30 -2.38 3.51 12.20
C TRP A 30 -0.86 3.37 12.25
N ASN A 31 -0.37 2.38 12.98
CA ASN A 31 1.04 2.07 12.96
C ASN A 31 1.42 1.45 11.61
N LEU A 32 2.27 2.14 10.86
CA LEU A 32 2.73 1.69 9.54
C LEU A 32 3.90 0.72 9.63
N SER A 33 4.61 0.65 10.74
CA SER A 33 5.77 -0.25 10.91
C SER A 33 5.36 -1.70 11.07
N ARG A 34 6.05 -2.60 10.37
CA ARG A 34 5.89 -4.04 10.50
C ARG A 34 7.24 -4.73 10.60
N SER A 35 7.45 -5.46 11.68
CA SER A 35 8.61 -6.34 11.81
C SER A 35 8.36 -7.63 11.05
N ARG A 36 8.78 -7.69 9.78
CA ARG A 36 8.61 -8.80 8.85
C ARG A 36 9.92 -9.11 8.14
N TYR A 37 10.03 -10.34 7.63
CA TYR A 37 11.22 -10.80 6.93
C TYR A 37 11.31 -10.26 5.52
N TRP A 38 10.20 -10.24 4.78
CA TRP A 38 10.11 -9.79 3.38
C TRP A 38 8.96 -8.80 3.20
N GLY A 39 9.16 -7.81 2.37
CA GLY A 39 8.16 -6.82 1.97
C GLY A 39 8.78 -5.47 1.62
N THR A 40 7.94 -4.48 1.39
CA THR A 40 8.33 -3.10 1.08
C THR A 40 8.92 -2.43 2.32
N PRO A 41 10.19 -1.99 2.30
CA PRO A 41 10.82 -1.33 3.44
C PRO A 41 10.25 0.08 3.65
N LEU A 42 10.30 0.54 4.89
CA LEU A 42 10.13 1.98 5.15
C LEU A 42 11.26 2.76 4.47
N PRO A 43 10.96 3.83 3.72
CA PRO A 43 11.96 4.59 2.97
C PRO A 43 12.79 5.51 3.86
N ILE A 44 12.98 5.14 5.12
CA ILE A 44 13.66 5.95 6.13
C ILE A 44 15.08 5.43 6.36
N ARG A 45 16.05 6.34 6.33
CA ARG A 45 17.45 6.11 6.63
C ARG A 45 17.85 6.90 7.86
N ARG A 46 18.60 6.30 8.78
CA ARG A 46 19.06 6.94 10.02
C ARG A 46 20.53 6.70 10.29
N THR A 47 21.17 7.70 10.90
CA THR A 47 22.48 7.56 11.50
C THR A 47 22.39 6.74 12.78
N GLU A 48 23.48 6.11 13.18
CA GLU A 48 23.60 5.48 14.49
C GLU A 48 23.42 6.55 15.59
N GLY A 49 22.49 6.30 16.51
CA GLY A 49 22.10 7.31 17.51
C GLY A 49 20.97 8.25 17.09
N GLY A 50 20.47 8.17 15.85
CA GLY A 50 19.25 8.85 15.40
C GLY A 50 19.37 10.38 15.24
N THR A 51 20.58 10.92 15.15
CA THR A 51 20.81 12.37 14.98
C THR A 51 20.57 12.87 13.55
N GLY A 52 20.67 11.98 12.58
CA GLY A 52 20.37 12.25 11.16
C GLY A 52 19.30 11.28 10.64
N GLU A 53 18.31 11.84 9.92
CA GLU A 53 17.25 11.09 9.30
C GLU A 53 17.01 11.60 7.88
N LEU A 54 16.72 10.67 6.96
CA LEU A 54 16.37 10.95 5.57
C LEU A 54 15.23 10.03 5.17
N CYS A 55 14.15 10.59 4.65
CA CYS A 55 13.09 9.86 3.98
C CYS A 55 13.33 9.93 2.47
N ILE A 56 13.45 8.79 1.82
CA ILE A 56 13.67 8.70 0.37
C ILE A 56 12.33 8.80 -0.35
N GLU A 57 12.21 9.75 -1.25
CA GLU A 57 10.95 10.09 -1.94
C GLU A 57 10.82 9.40 -3.30
N SER A 58 11.94 8.95 -3.90
CA SER A 58 11.94 8.31 -5.22
C SER A 58 13.12 7.38 -5.43
N VAL A 59 13.01 6.51 -6.44
CA VAL A 59 14.14 5.64 -6.87
C VAL A 59 15.31 6.48 -7.41
N GLU A 60 15.00 7.56 -8.10
CA GLU A 60 16.01 8.50 -8.60
C GLU A 60 16.78 9.17 -7.44
N GLU A 61 16.07 9.61 -6.41
CA GLU A 61 16.71 10.14 -5.22
C GLU A 61 17.59 9.08 -4.55
N LEU A 62 17.08 7.86 -4.36
CA LEU A 62 17.87 6.76 -3.79
C LEU A 62 19.14 6.51 -4.60
N TYR A 63 19.04 6.47 -5.92
CA TYR A 63 20.19 6.31 -6.80
C TYR A 63 21.24 7.43 -6.58
N ASN A 64 20.80 8.67 -6.52
CA ASN A 64 21.67 9.82 -6.32
C ASN A 64 22.32 9.82 -4.92
N GLU A 65 21.58 9.45 -3.89
CA GLU A 65 22.11 9.32 -2.53
C GLU A 65 23.13 8.17 -2.42
N ILE A 66 22.96 7.08 -3.19
CA ILE A 66 23.97 6.02 -3.29
C ILE A 66 25.24 6.55 -3.96
N GLU A 67 25.15 7.35 -5.03
CA GLU A 67 26.33 7.96 -5.68
C GLU A 67 27.10 8.87 -4.70
N LYS A 68 26.40 9.65 -3.86
CA LYS A 68 27.03 10.44 -2.79
C LYS A 68 27.73 9.54 -1.77
N SER A 69 27.12 8.42 -1.43
CA SER A 69 27.67 7.44 -0.49
C SER A 69 28.91 6.75 -1.05
N VAL A 70 28.94 6.46 -2.35
CA VAL A 70 30.14 5.95 -3.05
C VAL A 70 31.26 6.99 -3.00
N ALA A 71 30.95 8.24 -3.30
CA ALA A 71 31.93 9.33 -3.24
C ALA A 71 32.48 9.56 -1.82
N ALA A 72 31.68 9.33 -0.80
CA ALA A 72 32.08 9.40 0.61
C ALA A 72 32.80 8.14 1.12
N GLY A 73 32.89 7.07 0.32
CA GLY A 73 33.58 5.83 0.65
C GLY A 73 32.80 4.83 1.51
N PHE A 74 31.49 5.02 1.73
CA PHE A 74 30.64 4.08 2.48
C PHE A 74 30.12 2.94 1.59
N MET A 75 30.05 3.14 0.28
CA MET A 75 29.70 2.13 -0.72
C MET A 75 30.85 1.97 -1.71
N LYS A 76 31.09 0.76 -2.20
CA LYS A 76 32.13 0.49 -3.24
C LYS A 76 31.67 0.92 -4.63
N SER A 77 30.40 0.71 -4.93
CA SER A 77 29.75 1.09 -6.18
C SER A 77 28.25 1.26 -5.93
N ASN A 78 27.57 1.82 -6.91
CA ASN A 78 26.12 1.89 -6.91
C ASN A 78 25.56 0.60 -7.55
N PRO A 79 24.89 -0.27 -6.79
CA PRO A 79 24.41 -1.56 -7.29
C PRO A 79 23.35 -1.41 -8.41
N TYR A 80 22.65 -0.30 -8.46
CA TYR A 80 21.67 -0.02 -9.53
C TYR A 80 22.36 0.37 -10.82
N LYS A 81 23.38 1.20 -10.73
CA LYS A 81 24.25 1.58 -11.87
C LYS A 81 24.99 0.37 -12.45
N ASP A 82 25.48 -0.50 -11.57
CA ASP A 82 26.21 -1.72 -11.98
C ASP A 82 25.29 -2.68 -12.77
N ARG A 83 23.98 -2.64 -12.52
CA ARG A 83 22.97 -3.41 -13.26
C ARG A 83 22.42 -2.67 -14.50
N GLY A 84 22.90 -1.45 -14.76
CA GLY A 84 22.49 -0.63 -15.90
C GLY A 84 21.12 0.00 -15.73
N PHE A 85 20.67 0.23 -14.48
CA PHE A 85 19.46 1.02 -14.22
C PHE A 85 19.69 2.48 -14.58
N VAL A 86 18.72 3.08 -15.26
CA VAL A 86 18.74 4.49 -15.68
C VAL A 86 17.66 5.26 -14.91
N PRO A 87 18.04 6.20 -14.01
CA PRO A 87 17.07 7.04 -13.31
C PRO A 87 16.21 7.86 -14.28
N GLY A 88 14.90 7.93 -14.01
CA GLY A 88 13.96 8.66 -14.85
C GLY A 88 13.46 7.93 -16.10
N GLU A 89 13.93 6.71 -16.36
CA GLU A 89 13.41 5.85 -17.41
C GLU A 89 12.40 4.86 -16.81
N TYR A 90 11.10 5.10 -17.02
CA TYR A 90 9.98 4.37 -16.39
C TYR A 90 9.49 3.18 -17.22
N THR A 91 10.41 2.43 -17.84
CA THR A 91 10.09 1.21 -18.57
C THR A 91 10.18 -0.02 -17.68
N GLU A 92 9.35 -1.03 -17.95
CA GLU A 92 9.38 -2.31 -17.24
C GLU A 92 10.79 -2.94 -17.32
N GLU A 93 11.39 -2.94 -18.51
CA GLU A 93 12.75 -3.47 -18.72
C GLU A 93 13.80 -2.77 -17.82
N ASN A 94 13.67 -1.47 -17.59
CA ASN A 94 14.57 -0.75 -16.72
C ASN A 94 14.34 -1.08 -15.25
N TYR A 95 13.09 -1.19 -14.82
CA TYR A 95 12.75 -1.51 -13.43
C TYR A 95 12.99 -2.96 -13.06
N ASP A 96 12.98 -3.90 -14.00
CA ASP A 96 13.36 -5.29 -13.78
C ASP A 96 14.85 -5.47 -13.36
N LYS A 97 15.67 -4.45 -13.56
CA LYS A 97 17.08 -4.45 -13.16
C LYS A 97 17.28 -4.25 -11.67
N ILE A 98 16.28 -3.81 -10.93
CA ILE A 98 16.37 -3.49 -9.51
C ILE A 98 15.26 -4.17 -8.70
N ASP A 99 15.51 -4.37 -7.42
CA ASP A 99 14.51 -4.82 -6.47
C ASP A 99 14.61 -3.96 -5.20
N LEU A 100 13.49 -3.33 -4.82
CA LEU A 100 13.40 -2.42 -3.69
C LEU A 100 12.91 -3.10 -2.40
N HIS A 101 12.57 -4.40 -2.48
CA HIS A 101 12.15 -5.15 -1.31
C HIS A 101 13.33 -5.49 -0.39
N ARG A 102 13.02 -5.71 0.87
CA ARG A 102 13.92 -6.41 1.78
C ARG A 102 14.08 -7.88 1.27
N PRO A 103 15.28 -8.48 1.24
CA PRO A 103 16.56 -7.96 1.80
C PRO A 103 17.43 -7.15 0.83
N TYR A 104 17.03 -6.97 -0.41
CA TYR A 104 17.88 -6.42 -1.49
C TYR A 104 18.39 -5.00 -1.23
N VAL A 105 17.69 -4.23 -0.39
CA VAL A 105 18.07 -2.85 -0.03
C VAL A 105 18.80 -2.74 1.33
N ASP A 106 19.02 -3.86 2.01
CA ASP A 106 19.56 -3.87 3.38
C ASP A 106 21.03 -3.45 3.45
N ASP A 107 21.80 -3.77 2.41
CA ASP A 107 23.23 -3.45 2.32
C ASP A 107 23.53 -2.04 1.80
N ILE A 108 22.51 -1.28 1.44
CA ILE A 108 22.67 0.09 0.95
C ILE A 108 22.89 1.01 2.16
N ILE A 109 24.09 1.58 2.24
CA ILE A 109 24.46 2.59 3.22
C ILE A 109 24.47 3.95 2.54
N LEU A 110 23.78 4.92 3.09
CA LEU A 110 23.79 6.30 2.61
C LEU A 110 24.69 7.18 3.48
N VAL A 111 24.88 8.42 3.10
CA VAL A 111 25.68 9.39 3.84
C VAL A 111 24.82 10.57 4.30
N SER A 112 24.88 10.91 5.58
CA SER A 112 24.20 12.08 6.12
C SER A 112 24.86 13.40 5.70
N LYS A 113 24.18 14.51 5.91
CA LYS A 113 24.75 15.85 5.69
C LYS A 113 26.01 16.11 6.51
N ASP A 114 26.13 15.45 7.65
CA ASP A 114 27.30 15.55 8.56
C ASP A 114 28.36 14.49 8.26
N GLY A 115 28.27 13.79 7.13
CA GLY A 115 29.23 12.78 6.71
C GLY A 115 29.20 11.46 7.52
N GLN A 116 28.08 11.16 8.18
CA GLN A 116 27.92 9.92 8.94
C GLN A 116 27.19 8.86 8.10
N PRO A 117 27.49 7.56 8.29
CA PRO A 117 26.76 6.50 7.60
C PRO A 117 25.33 6.41 8.10
N MET A 118 24.39 6.21 7.15
CA MET A 118 22.98 6.03 7.42
C MET A 118 22.52 4.65 6.95
N LYS A 119 21.89 3.92 7.84
CA LYS A 119 21.28 2.61 7.55
C LYS A 119 19.76 2.75 7.41
N ARG A 120 19.18 1.82 6.68
CA ARG A 120 17.73 1.70 6.55
C ARG A 120 17.09 1.40 7.92
N GLU A 121 15.91 1.99 8.16
CA GLU A 121 15.05 1.55 9.26
C GLU A 121 14.70 0.05 9.06
N SER A 122 14.79 -0.74 10.14
CA SER A 122 14.71 -2.20 10.07
C SER A 122 13.33 -2.71 9.66
N ASP A 123 12.29 -1.98 10.02
CA ASP A 123 10.92 -2.36 9.75
C ASP A 123 10.52 -2.17 8.28
N LEU A 124 9.45 -2.85 7.93
CA LEU A 124 8.76 -2.74 6.65
C LEU A 124 7.51 -1.90 6.80
N ILE A 125 6.98 -1.41 5.70
CA ILE A 125 5.68 -0.75 5.70
C ILE A 125 4.56 -1.80 5.79
N ASP A 126 3.44 -1.44 6.38
CA ASP A 126 2.24 -2.27 6.40
C ASP A 126 1.74 -2.53 4.98
N VAL A 127 1.56 -3.80 4.62
CA VAL A 127 1.01 -4.20 3.31
C VAL A 127 -0.36 -3.56 2.99
N TRP A 128 -1.09 -3.15 4.02
CA TRP A 128 -2.31 -2.38 3.84
C TRP A 128 -2.07 -0.96 3.31
N PHE A 129 -0.89 -0.41 3.52
CA PHE A 129 -0.46 0.82 2.85
C PHE A 129 -0.27 0.58 1.35
N ASP A 130 0.40 -0.50 0.96
CA ASP A 130 0.60 -0.84 -0.44
C ASP A 130 -0.74 -0.97 -1.16
N SER A 131 -1.68 -1.73 -0.59
CA SER A 131 -3.02 -1.89 -1.17
C SER A 131 -3.85 -0.60 -1.17
N GLY A 132 -3.70 0.23 -0.15
CA GLY A 132 -4.38 1.53 -0.04
C GLY A 132 -3.80 2.59 -0.98
N ALA A 133 -2.54 2.43 -1.41
CA ALA A 133 -1.88 3.30 -2.38
C ALA A 133 -2.20 2.93 -3.84
N MET A 134 -2.89 1.81 -4.09
CA MET A 134 -3.14 1.29 -5.44
C MET A 134 -3.70 2.32 -6.43
N PRO A 135 -4.65 3.22 -6.07
CA PRO A 135 -5.17 4.19 -7.03
C PRO A 135 -4.12 5.13 -7.62
N TYR A 136 -3.05 5.36 -6.89
CA TYR A 136 -1.94 6.24 -7.28
C TYR A 136 -0.81 5.43 -7.91
N ALA A 137 -0.47 4.32 -7.29
CA ALA A 137 0.62 3.45 -7.71
C ALA A 137 0.41 2.86 -9.10
N GLN A 138 -0.82 2.46 -9.45
CA GLN A 138 -1.13 1.86 -10.75
C GLN A 138 -0.89 2.78 -11.96
N ILE A 139 -0.92 4.09 -11.74
CA ILE A 139 -0.65 5.09 -12.78
C ILE A 139 0.72 5.75 -12.62
N HIS A 140 1.53 5.25 -11.67
CA HIS A 140 2.86 5.74 -11.33
C HIS A 140 2.89 7.22 -10.92
N TYR A 141 1.83 7.68 -10.23
CA TYR A 141 1.77 9.03 -9.68
C TYR A 141 2.83 9.22 -8.57
N PRO A 142 3.50 10.37 -8.46
CA PRO A 142 3.37 11.58 -9.27
C PRO A 142 4.33 11.69 -10.45
N PHE A 143 5.08 10.64 -10.78
CA PHE A 143 6.15 10.65 -11.78
C PHE A 143 5.61 10.58 -13.21
N GLU A 144 4.52 9.83 -13.42
CA GLU A 144 3.81 9.72 -14.68
C GLU A 144 2.32 9.98 -14.47
N ASN A 145 1.60 10.28 -15.55
CA ASN A 145 0.13 10.41 -15.58
C ASN A 145 -0.46 11.33 -14.49
N LYS A 146 0.33 12.29 -14.03
CA LYS A 146 -0.05 13.20 -12.94
C LYS A 146 -1.34 13.95 -13.23
N GLU A 147 -1.54 14.36 -14.46
CA GLU A 147 -2.72 15.10 -14.93
C GLU A 147 -4.02 14.28 -14.79
N LEU A 148 -3.98 12.95 -14.93
CA LEU A 148 -5.16 12.09 -14.80
C LEU A 148 -5.75 12.14 -13.38
N LEU A 149 -4.89 12.22 -12.39
CA LEU A 149 -5.30 12.27 -10.99
C LEU A 149 -5.61 13.71 -10.55
N ASP A 150 -4.74 14.67 -10.89
CA ASP A 150 -4.90 16.07 -10.53
C ASP A 150 -6.17 16.69 -11.14
N SER A 151 -6.52 16.30 -12.37
CA SER A 151 -7.76 16.72 -13.05
C SER A 151 -9.00 15.97 -12.58
N ARG A 152 -8.87 15.01 -11.67
CA ARG A 152 -9.96 14.16 -11.18
C ARG A 152 -10.65 13.31 -12.26
N GLN A 153 -9.97 12.97 -13.35
CA GLN A 153 -10.52 12.11 -14.40
C GLN A 153 -10.66 10.66 -13.96
N VAL A 154 -9.66 10.14 -13.28
CA VAL A 154 -9.62 8.72 -12.84
C VAL A 154 -9.75 8.55 -11.34
N TYR A 155 -9.88 9.66 -10.61
CA TYR A 155 -9.91 9.64 -9.15
C TYR A 155 -10.83 10.74 -8.60
N PRO A 156 -11.68 10.48 -7.57
CA PRO A 156 -11.90 9.18 -6.92
C PRO A 156 -12.49 8.11 -7.85
N ALA A 157 -12.30 6.82 -7.51
CA ALA A 157 -12.93 5.73 -8.24
C ALA A 157 -14.46 5.88 -8.24
N ASP A 158 -15.13 5.52 -9.33
CA ASP A 158 -16.58 5.62 -9.38
C ASP A 158 -17.28 4.60 -8.49
N PHE A 159 -16.69 3.41 -8.36
CA PHE A 159 -17.31 2.30 -7.65
C PHE A 159 -16.27 1.29 -7.12
N ILE A 160 -16.53 0.76 -5.91
CA ILE A 160 -15.85 -0.42 -5.37
C ILE A 160 -16.84 -1.36 -4.69
N ALA A 161 -16.54 -2.67 -4.66
CA ALA A 161 -17.34 -3.69 -4.00
C ALA A 161 -16.45 -4.77 -3.41
N GLU A 162 -16.56 -5.00 -2.10
CA GLU A 162 -15.86 -6.03 -1.35
C GLU A 162 -16.67 -6.47 -0.13
N GLY A 163 -16.16 -7.44 0.63
CA GLY A 163 -16.81 -7.93 1.85
C GLY A 163 -16.86 -6.88 2.97
N VAL A 164 -17.79 -7.04 3.88
CA VAL A 164 -18.02 -6.14 5.02
C VAL A 164 -16.83 -6.04 5.98
N ASP A 165 -15.95 -7.03 5.99
CA ASP A 165 -14.70 -7.01 6.75
C ASP A 165 -13.73 -5.91 6.27
N GLN A 166 -13.82 -5.50 5.00
CA GLN A 166 -13.00 -4.45 4.41
C GLN A 166 -13.29 -3.04 4.95
N THR A 167 -14.32 -2.86 5.73
CA THR A 167 -14.54 -1.63 6.52
C THR A 167 -13.42 -1.37 7.54
N ARG A 168 -12.69 -2.41 7.94
CA ARG A 168 -11.48 -2.35 8.79
C ARG A 168 -10.22 -2.82 8.06
N GLY A 169 -10.25 -2.85 6.75
CA GLY A 169 -9.15 -3.24 5.87
C GLY A 169 -9.05 -2.27 4.72
N TRP A 170 -9.22 -2.74 3.49
CA TRP A 170 -8.99 -1.98 2.27
C TRP A 170 -9.83 -0.70 2.15
N PHE A 171 -11.12 -0.73 2.49
CA PHE A 171 -11.95 0.48 2.46
C PHE A 171 -11.40 1.58 3.37
N PHE A 172 -10.90 1.20 4.54
CA PHE A 172 -10.30 2.13 5.47
C PHE A 172 -8.96 2.68 4.95
N THR A 173 -8.06 1.83 4.49
CA THR A 173 -6.72 2.26 4.08
C THR A 173 -6.74 3.11 2.81
N LEU A 174 -7.60 2.78 1.84
CA LEU A 174 -7.89 3.66 0.69
C LEU A 174 -8.34 5.04 1.16
N HIS A 175 -9.26 5.09 2.11
CA HIS A 175 -9.85 6.33 2.61
C HIS A 175 -8.85 7.15 3.42
N ALA A 176 -8.05 6.50 4.27
CA ALA A 176 -7.04 7.15 5.08
C ALA A 176 -5.98 7.86 4.22
N ILE A 177 -5.42 7.16 3.22
CA ILE A 177 -4.43 7.75 2.31
C ILE A 177 -5.05 8.88 1.48
N ALA A 178 -6.24 8.67 0.92
CA ALA A 178 -6.95 9.68 0.16
C ALA A 178 -7.19 10.97 0.94
N THR A 179 -7.59 10.85 2.20
CA THR A 179 -7.85 12.00 3.07
C THR A 179 -6.56 12.73 3.45
N MET A 180 -5.51 11.98 3.79
CA MET A 180 -4.25 12.59 4.22
C MET A 180 -3.48 13.27 3.09
N VAL A 181 -3.46 12.67 1.89
CA VAL A 181 -2.62 13.14 0.78
C VAL A 181 -3.39 14.07 -0.15
N PHE A 182 -4.69 13.84 -0.37
CA PHE A 182 -5.46 14.53 -1.40
C PHE A 182 -6.67 15.31 -0.87
N ASP A 183 -6.89 15.32 0.44
CA ASP A 183 -8.11 15.89 1.08
C ASP A 183 -9.40 15.46 0.33
N SER A 184 -9.50 14.17 0.02
CA SER A 184 -10.53 13.59 -0.84
C SER A 184 -11.01 12.24 -0.34
N VAL A 185 -12.16 11.79 -0.82
CA VAL A 185 -12.56 10.38 -0.78
C VAL A 185 -11.77 9.59 -1.83
N SER A 186 -11.62 8.28 -1.63
CA SER A 186 -10.97 7.40 -2.61
C SER A 186 -11.97 6.82 -3.62
N TYR A 187 -13.24 6.77 -3.28
CA TYR A 187 -14.32 6.20 -4.10
C TYR A 187 -15.64 6.91 -3.86
N LYS A 188 -16.48 7.00 -4.89
CA LYS A 188 -17.78 7.67 -4.86
C LYS A 188 -18.92 6.74 -4.41
N ALA A 189 -18.87 5.48 -4.82
CA ALA A 189 -19.87 4.48 -4.46
C ALA A 189 -19.18 3.20 -3.95
N VAL A 190 -19.77 2.57 -2.93
CA VAL A 190 -19.29 1.33 -2.34
C VAL A 190 -20.42 0.38 -2.03
N ILE A 191 -20.25 -0.88 -2.43
CA ILE A 191 -21.09 -1.99 -1.95
C ILE A 191 -20.27 -2.85 -1.01
N SER A 192 -20.81 -3.04 0.20
CA SER A 192 -20.23 -3.91 1.22
C SER A 192 -21.03 -5.20 1.28
N ASN A 193 -20.47 -6.26 0.69
CA ASN A 193 -21.11 -7.56 0.63
C ASN A 193 -21.16 -8.23 2.03
N GLY A 194 -22.23 -8.94 2.31
CA GLY A 194 -22.35 -9.76 3.53
C GLY A 194 -21.34 -10.90 3.56
N LEU A 195 -21.21 -11.52 4.73
CA LEU A 195 -20.40 -12.73 4.88
C LEU A 195 -21.13 -13.94 4.31
N VAL A 196 -20.40 -14.82 3.64
CA VAL A 196 -20.91 -16.14 3.28
C VAL A 196 -20.95 -16.99 4.55
N LEU A 197 -22.12 -17.57 4.82
CA LEU A 197 -22.41 -18.33 6.03
C LEU A 197 -22.56 -19.82 5.71
N ASP A 198 -22.35 -20.66 6.71
CA ASP A 198 -22.68 -22.09 6.60
C ASP A 198 -24.20 -22.32 6.65
N LYS A 199 -24.63 -23.56 6.46
CA LYS A 199 -26.07 -23.97 6.50
C LYS A 199 -26.80 -23.61 7.78
N ASN A 200 -26.07 -23.32 8.85
CA ASN A 200 -26.62 -22.96 10.16
C ASN A 200 -26.55 -21.44 10.42
N GLY A 201 -26.11 -20.66 9.45
CA GLY A 201 -25.95 -19.21 9.59
C GLY A 201 -24.67 -18.78 10.33
N ASN A 202 -23.69 -19.65 10.52
CA ASN A 202 -22.44 -19.32 11.17
C ASN A 202 -21.40 -18.88 10.14
N LYS A 203 -20.50 -17.96 10.55
CA LYS A 203 -19.36 -17.56 9.74
C LYS A 203 -18.49 -18.79 9.43
N MET A 204 -18.16 -18.97 8.14
CA MET A 204 -17.22 -20.00 7.72
C MET A 204 -15.80 -19.70 8.21
N SER A 205 -15.11 -20.70 8.73
CA SER A 205 -13.70 -20.62 9.08
C SER A 205 -13.02 -21.99 8.98
N LYS A 206 -11.73 -21.98 8.63
CA LYS A 206 -10.91 -23.21 8.62
C LYS A 206 -10.86 -23.87 9.98
N ARG A 207 -10.85 -23.08 11.06
CA ARG A 207 -10.81 -23.60 12.44
C ARG A 207 -12.06 -24.41 12.81
N LEU A 208 -13.22 -24.02 12.30
CA LEU A 208 -14.49 -24.68 12.55
C LEU A 208 -14.78 -25.79 11.54
N ASN A 209 -13.91 -25.99 10.57
CA ASN A 209 -14.05 -26.96 9.48
C ASN A 209 -15.43 -26.92 8.79
N ASN A 210 -16.02 -25.73 8.72
CA ASN A 210 -17.30 -25.46 8.07
C ASN A 210 -17.16 -24.65 6.78
N ALA A 211 -15.92 -24.45 6.30
CA ALA A 211 -15.65 -23.81 5.03
C ALA A 211 -15.91 -24.77 3.86
N VAL A 212 -16.60 -24.30 2.85
CA VAL A 212 -16.86 -25.04 1.61
C VAL A 212 -15.62 -24.95 0.73
N ASP A 213 -15.18 -26.09 0.18
CA ASP A 213 -14.12 -26.10 -0.81
C ASP A 213 -14.62 -25.53 -2.14
N PRO A 214 -14.02 -24.44 -2.66
CA PRO A 214 -14.52 -23.78 -3.85
C PRO A 214 -14.35 -24.64 -5.11
N PHE A 215 -13.29 -25.43 -5.22
CA PHE A 215 -13.04 -26.24 -6.42
C PHE A 215 -14.04 -27.37 -6.55
N THR A 216 -14.29 -28.11 -5.49
CA THR A 216 -15.33 -29.15 -5.46
C THR A 216 -16.72 -28.58 -5.76
N THR A 217 -16.98 -27.35 -5.28
CA THR A 217 -18.25 -26.66 -5.55
C THR A 217 -18.38 -26.24 -7.01
N ILE A 218 -17.30 -25.72 -7.60
CA ILE A 218 -17.24 -25.35 -9.01
C ILE A 218 -17.43 -26.55 -9.92
N GLU A 219 -16.79 -27.68 -9.61
CA GLU A 219 -16.97 -28.93 -10.36
C GLU A 219 -18.41 -29.40 -10.37
N LYS A 220 -19.11 -29.25 -9.25
CA LYS A 220 -20.50 -29.73 -9.10
C LYS A 220 -21.55 -28.77 -9.66
N TYR A 221 -21.38 -27.48 -9.49
CA TYR A 221 -22.41 -26.47 -9.74
C TYR A 221 -22.02 -25.39 -10.76
N GLY A 222 -20.76 -25.35 -11.16
CA GLY A 222 -20.21 -24.26 -11.97
C GLY A 222 -19.73 -23.08 -11.12
N SER A 223 -19.04 -22.14 -11.77
CA SER A 223 -18.45 -20.96 -11.10
C SER A 223 -19.51 -19.90 -10.74
N ASP A 224 -20.53 -19.73 -11.58
CA ASP A 224 -21.51 -18.65 -11.42
C ASP A 224 -22.35 -18.79 -10.14
N PRO A 225 -22.90 -19.99 -9.81
CA PRO A 225 -23.60 -20.18 -8.54
C PRO A 225 -22.72 -19.94 -7.30
N LEU A 226 -21.42 -20.23 -7.40
CA LEU A 226 -20.50 -19.99 -6.28
C LEU A 226 -20.20 -18.50 -6.09
N ARG A 227 -20.13 -17.74 -7.18
CA ARG A 227 -19.84 -16.30 -7.16
C ARG A 227 -21.04 -15.44 -6.80
N TRP A 228 -22.24 -15.91 -7.12
CA TRP A 228 -23.49 -15.24 -6.79
C TRP A 228 -23.79 -15.27 -5.30
#